data_9555017cfdfb7520a513ade67747754c
#
_entry.id   9555017cfdfb7520a513ade67747754c
#
_cell.length_a   1.000
_cell.length_b   1.000
_cell.length_c   1.000
_cell.angle_alpha   90.00
_cell.angle_beta   90.00
_cell.angle_gamma   90.00
#
_symmetry.space_group_name_H-M   'P 1'
#
loop_
_entity.id
_entity.type
_entity.pdbx_description
1 polymer ?
#
loop_
_entity_poly.entity_id
_entity_poly.type
_entity_poly.pdbx_seq_one_letter_code
_entity_poly.pdbx_strand_id
1 'polypeptide(L)'
;FGTRMFATHLVSFFLYGCLIPICATAPEVAIPFWALVYMPLLITLSTVWFTPGGWVYFVPYVLYENAMMIVKTTAMCAGLLQWSNAHEWVVTAKLGKFVDKVAHSKVGQIVKTAVAKRVKKRNVYGKELVMGIFFLTCAAYGSAVNDMWQYGVFLLMQGCVFIAFGLDYVDSA
;
A
#
# COMPACT_ATOMS: atom_id res chain seq x y z
N PHE A 1 2.56 21.50 -9.52
CA PHE A 1 2.20 20.67 -8.36
C PHE A 1 1.80 19.25 -8.78
N GLY A 2 0.91 19.10 -9.77
CA GLY A 2 0.42 17.81 -10.24
C GLY A 2 1.50 16.88 -10.82
N THR A 3 2.40 17.39 -11.63
CA THR A 3 3.48 16.59 -12.26
C THR A 3 4.40 15.93 -11.23
N ARG A 4 4.72 16.64 -10.13
CA ARG A 4 5.59 16.10 -9.08
C ARG A 4 4.93 14.95 -8.33
N MET A 5 3.67 15.10 -7.94
CA MET A 5 2.94 14.01 -7.26
C MET A 5 2.78 12.79 -8.16
N PHE A 6 2.48 13.02 -9.45
CA PHE A 6 2.33 11.98 -10.44
C PHE A 6 3.62 11.18 -10.65
N ALA A 7 4.72 11.87 -10.94
CA ALA A 7 6.01 11.23 -11.19
C ALA A 7 6.49 10.42 -9.99
N THR A 8 6.36 10.95 -8.76
CA THR A 8 6.82 10.26 -7.56
C THR A 8 6.13 8.90 -7.36
N HIS A 9 4.81 8.84 -7.53
CA HIS A 9 4.06 7.60 -7.32
C HIS A 9 4.30 6.57 -8.42
N LEU A 10 4.41 6.99 -9.68
CA LEU A 10 4.78 6.11 -10.78
C LEU A 10 6.18 5.55 -10.62
N VAL A 11 7.16 6.40 -10.31
CA VAL A 11 8.53 5.97 -10.07
C VAL A 11 8.59 4.96 -8.92
N SER A 12 7.90 5.20 -7.81
CA SER A 12 7.84 4.27 -6.69
C SER A 12 7.23 2.93 -7.11
N PHE A 13 6.15 2.93 -7.89
CA PHE A 13 5.53 1.71 -8.38
C PHE A 13 6.49 0.91 -9.28
N PHE A 14 7.12 1.55 -10.27
CA PHE A 14 8.05 0.86 -11.16
C PHE A 14 9.30 0.38 -10.42
N LEU A 15 9.83 1.17 -9.51
CA LEU A 15 11.03 0.83 -8.76
C LEU A 15 10.79 -0.33 -7.80
N TYR A 16 9.82 -0.19 -6.90
CA TYR A 16 9.56 -1.19 -5.86
C TYR A 16 8.68 -2.35 -6.34
N GLY A 17 7.74 -2.09 -7.25
CA GLY A 17 6.79 -3.09 -7.74
C GLY A 17 7.33 -3.96 -8.88
N CYS A 18 8.22 -3.43 -9.71
CA CYS A 18 8.73 -4.11 -10.90
C CYS A 18 10.24 -4.34 -10.84
N LEU A 19 11.03 -3.29 -10.66
CA LEU A 19 12.48 -3.37 -10.85
C LEU A 19 13.18 -4.22 -9.78
N ILE A 20 12.80 -4.08 -8.51
CA ILE A 20 13.37 -4.90 -7.42
C ILE A 20 13.05 -6.38 -7.60
N PRO A 21 11.80 -6.82 -7.86
CA PRO A 21 11.51 -8.22 -8.19
C PRO A 21 12.29 -8.75 -9.40
N ILE A 22 12.45 -7.94 -10.47
CA ILE A 22 13.22 -8.33 -11.65
C ILE A 22 14.69 -8.53 -11.27
N CYS A 23 15.30 -7.60 -10.53
CA CYS A 23 16.69 -7.74 -10.09
C CYS A 23 16.91 -8.97 -9.17
N ALA A 24 15.91 -9.33 -8.38
CA ALA A 24 15.97 -10.53 -7.54
C ALA A 24 15.89 -11.82 -8.36
N THR A 25 15.11 -11.83 -9.45
CA THR A 25 14.89 -13.03 -10.27
C THR A 25 15.88 -13.19 -11.42
N ALA A 26 16.40 -12.06 -11.95
CA ALA A 26 17.32 -12.03 -13.09
C ALA A 26 18.64 -11.34 -12.68
N PRO A 27 19.64 -12.12 -12.22
CA PRO A 27 20.93 -11.56 -11.75
C PRO A 27 21.72 -10.86 -12.88
N GLU A 28 21.45 -11.15 -14.12
CA GLU A 28 22.09 -10.50 -15.29
C GLU A 28 21.74 -9.01 -15.40
N VAL A 29 20.57 -8.62 -14.90
CA VAL A 29 20.06 -7.24 -14.91
C VAL A 29 20.28 -6.55 -13.57
N ALA A 30 20.98 -7.19 -12.63
CA ALA A 30 21.09 -6.71 -11.26
C ALA A 30 21.77 -5.33 -11.19
N ILE A 31 20.98 -4.34 -10.88
CA ILE A 31 21.45 -3.01 -10.49
C ILE A 31 21.96 -3.12 -9.06
N PRO A 32 23.02 -2.43 -8.67
CA PRO A 32 23.55 -2.52 -7.30
C PRO A 32 22.48 -2.14 -6.26
N PHE A 33 22.34 -2.96 -5.24
CA PHE A 33 21.31 -2.84 -4.19
C PHE A 33 21.29 -1.46 -3.52
N TRP A 34 22.48 -0.85 -3.34
CA TRP A 34 22.56 0.49 -2.75
C TRP A 34 21.86 1.56 -3.58
N ALA A 35 21.90 1.46 -4.90
CA ALA A 35 21.25 2.43 -5.78
C ALA A 35 19.73 2.25 -5.79
N LEU A 36 19.26 1.00 -5.73
CA LEU A 36 17.85 0.67 -5.86
C LEU A 36 17.08 0.82 -4.54
N VAL A 37 17.70 0.51 -3.43
CA VAL A 37 17.06 0.50 -2.11
C VAL A 37 17.53 1.65 -1.23
N TYR A 38 18.85 1.82 -1.05
CA TYR A 38 19.34 2.81 -0.11
C TYR A 38 19.14 4.25 -0.56
N MET A 39 19.28 4.56 -1.86
CA MET A 39 19.08 5.93 -2.33
C MET A 39 17.64 6.44 -2.13
N PRO A 40 16.59 5.70 -2.51
CA PRO A 40 15.20 6.11 -2.19
C PRO A 40 14.92 6.16 -0.69
N LEU A 41 15.48 5.23 0.08
CA LEU A 41 15.34 5.25 1.55
C LEU A 41 16.00 6.48 2.17
N LEU A 42 17.19 6.88 1.72
CA LEU A 42 17.86 8.12 2.19
C LEU A 42 17.06 9.38 1.85
N ILE A 43 16.46 9.44 0.66
CA ILE A 43 15.58 10.55 0.27
C ILE A 43 14.37 10.61 1.20
N THR A 44 13.73 9.46 1.47
CA THR A 44 12.60 9.38 2.39
C THR A 44 13.02 9.72 3.82
N LEU A 45 14.16 9.21 4.27
CA LEU A 45 14.72 9.52 5.59
C LEU A 45 14.97 11.01 5.75
N SER A 46 15.55 11.67 4.74
CA SER A 46 15.78 13.12 4.79
C SER A 46 14.48 13.92 4.93
N THR A 47 13.40 13.46 4.31
CA THR A 47 12.08 14.07 4.41
C THR A 47 11.47 13.89 5.80
N VAL A 48 11.58 12.69 6.36
CA VAL A 48 11.02 12.33 7.67
C VAL A 48 11.85 12.89 8.82
N TRP A 49 13.17 13.08 8.63
CA TRP A 49 14.11 13.62 9.63
C TRP A 49 13.69 14.98 10.19
N PHE A 50 13.18 15.85 9.33
CA PHE A 50 12.74 17.19 9.73
C PHE A 50 11.37 17.21 10.42
N THR A 51 10.69 16.05 10.51
CA THR A 51 9.40 15.92 11.17
C THR A 51 9.60 15.57 12.66
N PRO A 52 9.03 16.30 13.61
CA PRO A 52 9.19 16.02 15.04
C PRO A 52 8.76 14.58 15.38
N GLY A 53 9.66 13.78 15.91
CA GLY A 53 9.43 12.37 16.25
C GLY A 53 9.32 11.42 15.06
N GLY A 54 9.47 11.90 13.83
CA GLY A 54 9.23 11.11 12.61
C GLY A 54 10.22 9.97 12.39
N TRP A 55 11.44 10.09 12.89
CA TRP A 55 12.48 9.09 12.67
C TRP A 55 12.17 7.72 13.32
N VAL A 56 11.42 7.72 14.43
CA VAL A 56 10.97 6.47 15.10
C VAL A 56 9.98 5.69 14.21
N TYR A 57 9.18 6.42 13.44
CA TYR A 57 8.17 5.85 12.54
C TYR A 57 8.66 5.65 11.12
N PHE A 58 9.96 5.82 10.86
CA PHE A 58 10.54 5.75 9.52
C PHE A 58 10.26 4.40 8.84
N VAL A 59 10.54 3.28 9.52
CA VAL A 59 10.35 1.95 8.95
C VAL A 59 8.87 1.66 8.66
N PRO A 60 7.94 1.81 9.62
CA PRO A 60 6.51 1.66 9.33
C PRO A 60 6.02 2.60 8.23
N TYR A 61 6.53 3.83 8.18
CA TYR A 61 6.16 4.80 7.15
C TYR A 61 6.56 4.32 5.74
N VAL A 62 7.79 3.85 5.56
CA VAL A 62 8.27 3.33 4.26
C VAL A 62 7.46 2.11 3.83
N LEU A 63 7.21 1.18 4.74
CA LEU A 63 6.43 -0.02 4.45
C LEU A 63 4.98 0.33 4.08
N TYR A 64 4.37 1.28 4.80
CA TYR A 64 3.03 1.77 4.51
C TYR A 64 2.96 2.47 3.13
N GLU A 65 3.90 3.38 2.84
CA GLU A 65 3.95 4.07 1.55
C GLU A 65 4.09 3.10 0.37
N ASN A 66 4.91 2.07 0.53
CA ASN A 66 5.08 1.03 -0.47
C ASN A 66 3.83 0.15 -0.61
N ALA A 67 3.15 -0.20 0.47
CA ALA A 67 1.89 -0.95 0.41
C ALA A 67 0.79 -0.16 -0.30
N MET A 68 0.74 1.16 -0.07
CA MET A 68 -0.25 2.04 -0.69
C MET A 68 0.07 2.39 -2.16
N MET A 69 1.22 1.98 -2.70
CA MET A 69 1.63 2.34 -4.07
C MET A 69 0.64 1.86 -5.13
N ILE A 70 0.06 0.65 -4.97
CA ILE A 70 -0.91 0.09 -5.92
C ILE A 70 -2.20 0.92 -5.91
N VAL A 71 -2.71 1.23 -4.73
CA VAL A 71 -3.92 2.03 -4.57
C VAL A 71 -3.73 3.41 -5.18
N LYS A 72 -2.62 4.07 -4.85
CA LYS A 72 -2.28 5.41 -5.35
C LYS A 72 -2.11 5.40 -6.87
N THR A 73 -1.37 4.43 -7.42
CA THR A 73 -1.14 4.32 -8.88
C THR A 73 -2.44 4.00 -9.62
N THR A 74 -3.27 3.09 -9.08
CA THR A 74 -4.57 2.76 -9.67
C THR A 74 -5.50 3.98 -9.67
N ALA A 75 -5.56 4.70 -8.56
CA ALA A 75 -6.38 5.92 -8.45
C ALA A 75 -5.90 7.01 -9.44
N MET A 76 -4.58 7.17 -9.59
CA MET A 76 -4.01 8.10 -10.56
C MET A 76 -4.34 7.72 -12.00
N CYS A 77 -4.17 6.46 -12.36
CA CYS A 77 -4.49 5.97 -13.71
C CYS A 77 -5.98 6.12 -14.00
N ALA A 78 -6.85 5.79 -13.03
CA ALA A 78 -8.29 5.95 -13.16
C ALA A 78 -8.67 7.44 -13.35
N GLY A 79 -8.05 8.35 -12.62
CA GLY A 79 -8.27 9.79 -12.74
C GLY A 79 -7.81 10.36 -14.08
N LEU A 80 -6.63 9.94 -14.58
CA LEU A 80 -6.07 10.40 -15.86
C LEU A 80 -6.83 9.87 -17.07
N LEU A 81 -7.13 8.56 -17.05
CA LEU A 81 -7.82 7.89 -18.15
C LEU A 81 -9.33 8.09 -18.08
N GLN A 82 -9.81 8.83 -17.09
CA GLN A 82 -11.24 9.03 -16.84
C GLN A 82 -12.00 7.70 -16.76
N TRP A 83 -11.36 6.68 -16.22
CA TRP A 83 -11.89 5.34 -16.14
C TRP A 83 -12.86 5.23 -14.97
N SER A 84 -14.08 4.71 -15.24
CA SER A 84 -15.12 4.60 -14.21
C SER A 84 -15.62 5.98 -13.72
N ASN A 85 -16.40 6.03 -12.65
CA ASN A 85 -16.98 7.22 -12.05
C ASN A 85 -15.97 8.10 -11.28
N ALA A 86 -14.70 8.12 -11.70
CA ALA A 86 -13.63 8.88 -11.04
C ALA A 86 -13.88 10.41 -11.05
N HIS A 87 -14.85 10.88 -11.86
CA HIS A 87 -15.28 12.28 -11.91
C HIS A 87 -16.33 12.65 -10.87
N GLU A 88 -17.05 11.67 -10.34
CA GLU A 88 -18.10 11.97 -9.38
C GLU A 88 -17.47 12.10 -7.99
N TRP A 89 -17.44 13.32 -7.50
CA TRP A 89 -17.16 13.59 -6.10
C TRP A 89 -18.31 13.07 -5.25
N VAL A 90 -18.25 11.80 -4.88
CA VAL A 90 -19.22 11.23 -3.94
C VAL A 90 -18.92 11.78 -2.56
N VAL A 91 -19.71 12.76 -2.14
CA VAL A 91 -19.70 13.23 -0.75
C VAL A 91 -20.22 12.08 0.12
N THR A 92 -19.29 11.36 0.76
CA THR A 92 -19.69 10.38 1.78
C THR A 92 -20.42 11.13 2.89
N ALA A 93 -21.73 10.94 2.97
CA ALA A 93 -22.52 11.48 4.07
C ALA A 93 -21.89 11.02 5.39
N LYS A 94 -21.59 11.96 6.29
CA LYS A 94 -21.09 11.63 7.63
C LYS A 94 -22.17 10.84 8.34
N LEU A 95 -22.12 9.52 8.24
CA LEU A 95 -23.10 8.61 8.83
C LEU A 95 -23.25 8.82 10.35
N GLY A 96 -22.21 9.28 11.05
CA GLY A 96 -22.24 9.51 12.49
C GLY A 96 -23.37 10.44 12.93
N LYS A 97 -23.54 11.60 12.28
CA LYS A 97 -24.63 12.53 12.63
C LYS A 97 -26.04 12.02 12.25
N PHE A 98 -26.14 11.16 11.25
CA PHE A 98 -27.40 10.57 10.82
C PHE A 98 -27.82 9.45 11.78
N VAL A 99 -26.86 8.63 12.22
CA VAL A 99 -27.08 7.54 13.17
C VAL A 99 -27.55 8.08 14.51
N ASP A 100 -27.00 9.20 15.01
CA ASP A 100 -27.44 9.80 16.27
C ASP A 100 -28.86 10.35 16.21
N LYS A 101 -29.27 10.92 15.09
CA LYS A 101 -30.66 11.41 14.89
C LYS A 101 -31.69 10.28 14.78
N VAL A 102 -31.30 9.12 14.24
CA VAL A 102 -32.19 7.96 14.05
C VAL A 102 -32.11 6.97 15.23
N ALA A 103 -31.11 7.12 16.11
CA ALA A 103 -30.85 6.19 17.22
C ALA A 103 -31.98 6.04 18.23
N HIS A 104 -32.91 6.99 18.28
CA HIS A 104 -34.09 6.95 19.17
C HIS A 104 -35.29 6.19 18.58
N SER A 105 -35.21 5.72 17.35
CA SER A 105 -36.26 4.89 16.73
C SER A 105 -35.87 3.41 16.72
N LYS A 106 -36.85 2.50 16.80
CA LYS A 106 -36.64 1.04 16.64
C LYS A 106 -35.92 0.70 15.32
N VAL A 107 -36.13 1.50 14.27
CA VAL A 107 -35.43 1.39 12.98
C VAL A 107 -33.93 1.71 13.13
N GLY A 108 -33.57 2.63 14.01
CA GLY A 108 -32.16 2.99 14.27
C GLY A 108 -31.37 1.86 14.93
N GLN A 109 -31.97 1.06 15.77
CA GLN A 109 -31.30 -0.10 16.36
C GLN A 109 -31.03 -1.19 15.32
N ILE A 110 -31.99 -1.44 14.42
CA ILE A 110 -31.82 -2.40 13.32
C ILE A 110 -30.71 -1.93 12.34
N VAL A 111 -30.69 -0.63 12.02
CA VAL A 111 -29.65 -0.04 11.19
C VAL A 111 -28.28 -0.08 11.87
N LYS A 112 -28.18 0.22 13.19
CA LYS A 112 -26.93 0.06 13.94
C LYS A 112 -26.42 -1.37 13.92
N THR A 113 -27.28 -2.34 14.11
CA THR A 113 -26.91 -3.77 14.09
C THR A 113 -26.48 -4.22 12.67
N ALA A 114 -27.17 -3.76 11.65
CA ALA A 114 -26.83 -4.06 10.26
C ALA A 114 -25.52 -3.38 9.82
N VAL A 115 -25.28 -2.13 10.23
CA VAL A 115 -24.04 -1.39 9.98
C VAL A 115 -22.89 -2.02 10.76
N ALA A 116 -23.07 -2.34 12.04
CA ALA A 116 -22.06 -3.03 12.85
C ALA A 116 -21.70 -4.42 12.26
N LYS A 117 -22.68 -5.13 11.74
CA LYS A 117 -22.47 -6.43 11.07
C LYS A 117 -21.74 -6.27 9.72
N ARG A 118 -21.94 -5.15 9.03
CA ARG A 118 -21.23 -4.82 7.79
C ARG A 118 -19.79 -4.36 8.03
N VAL A 119 -19.56 -3.58 9.08
CA VAL A 119 -18.22 -3.13 9.52
C VAL A 119 -17.38 -4.34 9.99
N LYS A 120 -18.00 -5.36 10.57
CA LYS A 120 -17.28 -6.57 11.02
C LYS A 120 -16.94 -7.55 9.89
N LYS A 121 -17.41 -7.32 8.65
CA LYS A 121 -17.04 -8.16 7.51
C LYS A 121 -15.69 -7.68 6.98
N ARG A 122 -14.65 -8.45 7.25
CA ARG A 122 -13.29 -8.24 6.73
C ARG A 122 -13.34 -8.13 5.20
N ASN A 123 -12.86 -7.03 4.68
CA ASN A 123 -12.73 -6.84 3.24
C ASN A 123 -11.42 -7.48 2.80
N VAL A 124 -11.48 -8.33 1.79
CA VAL A 124 -10.27 -8.92 1.19
C VAL A 124 -9.94 -8.12 -0.07
N TYR A 125 -8.80 -7.46 -0.05
CA TYR A 125 -8.30 -6.69 -1.17
C TYR A 125 -7.43 -7.58 -2.06
N GLY A 126 -8.03 -8.14 -3.13
CA GLY A 126 -7.39 -9.14 -3.97
C GLY A 126 -6.12 -8.64 -4.69
N LYS A 127 -6.05 -7.36 -5.05
CA LYS A 127 -4.90 -6.77 -5.76
C LYS A 127 -3.64 -6.77 -4.87
N GLU A 128 -3.80 -6.33 -3.62
CA GLU A 128 -2.75 -6.28 -2.63
C GLU A 128 -2.28 -7.69 -2.25
N LEU A 129 -3.21 -8.63 -2.15
CA LEU A 129 -2.91 -10.01 -1.80
C LEU A 129 -2.12 -10.72 -2.92
N VAL A 130 -2.52 -10.53 -4.19
CA VAL A 130 -1.79 -11.06 -5.35
C VAL A 130 -0.37 -10.49 -5.40
N MET A 131 -0.22 -9.18 -5.16
CA MET A 131 1.09 -8.55 -5.16
C MET A 131 1.96 -9.03 -3.98
N GLY A 132 1.36 -9.25 -2.81
CA GLY A 132 2.06 -9.82 -1.66
C GLY A 132 2.59 -11.24 -1.94
N ILE A 133 1.78 -12.11 -2.53
CA ILE A 133 2.18 -13.46 -2.94
C ILE A 133 3.30 -13.38 -3.99
N PHE A 134 3.17 -12.50 -4.98
CA PHE A 134 4.19 -12.28 -6.00
C PHE A 134 5.54 -11.88 -5.37
N PHE A 135 5.56 -10.96 -4.43
CA PHE A 135 6.80 -10.57 -3.74
C PHE A 135 7.41 -11.70 -2.92
N LEU A 136 6.59 -12.50 -2.24
CA LEU A 136 7.08 -13.66 -1.50
C LEU A 136 7.68 -14.72 -2.41
N THR A 137 7.08 -14.97 -3.57
CA THR A 137 7.63 -15.93 -4.53
C THR A 137 8.95 -15.42 -5.14
N CYS A 138 9.04 -14.13 -5.48
CA CYS A 138 10.29 -13.52 -5.93
C CYS A 138 11.38 -13.51 -4.84
N ALA A 139 10.99 -13.28 -3.57
CA ALA A 139 11.91 -13.35 -2.44
C ALA A 139 12.49 -14.75 -2.26
N ALA A 140 11.64 -15.77 -2.28
CA ALA A 140 12.06 -17.17 -2.16
C ALA A 140 12.96 -17.59 -3.32
N TYR A 141 12.59 -17.26 -4.54
CA TYR A 141 13.37 -17.58 -5.73
C TYR A 141 14.73 -16.84 -5.74
N GLY A 142 14.73 -15.54 -5.49
CA GLY A 142 15.96 -14.73 -5.50
C GLY A 142 16.96 -15.14 -4.43
N SER A 143 16.49 -15.54 -3.25
CA SER A 143 17.35 -16.00 -2.17
C SER A 143 17.85 -17.45 -2.36
N ALA A 144 17.01 -18.34 -2.90
CA ALA A 144 17.33 -19.76 -3.00
C ALA A 144 18.13 -20.10 -4.27
N VAL A 145 17.90 -19.42 -5.38
CA VAL A 145 18.48 -19.76 -6.69
C VAL A 145 19.62 -18.79 -7.06
N ASN A 146 19.44 -17.50 -6.79
CA ASN A 146 20.37 -16.47 -7.26
C ASN A 146 21.32 -15.96 -6.17
N ASP A 147 21.21 -16.47 -4.95
CA ASP A 147 21.99 -16.03 -3.78
C ASP A 147 21.88 -14.52 -3.48
N MET A 148 20.81 -13.90 -3.95
CA MET A 148 20.50 -12.47 -3.80
C MET A 148 19.70 -12.21 -2.52
N TRP A 149 20.25 -12.66 -1.37
CA TRP A 149 19.58 -12.60 -0.07
C TRP A 149 19.16 -11.18 0.35
N GLN A 150 19.90 -10.15 -0.05
CA GLN A 150 19.60 -8.75 0.28
C GLN A 150 18.25 -8.30 -0.31
N TYR A 151 18.00 -8.62 -1.58
CA TYR A 151 16.72 -8.38 -2.23
C TYR A 151 15.62 -9.28 -1.65
N GLY A 152 15.98 -10.54 -1.33
CA GLY A 152 15.07 -11.50 -0.72
C GLY A 152 14.48 -11.01 0.60
N VAL A 153 15.31 -10.52 1.52
CA VAL A 153 14.86 -9.97 2.81
C VAL A 153 13.95 -8.76 2.62
N PHE A 154 14.31 -7.83 1.73
CA PHE A 154 13.48 -6.66 1.44
C PHE A 154 12.11 -7.06 0.86
N LEU A 155 12.09 -7.95 -0.14
CA LEU A 155 10.86 -8.43 -0.77
C LEU A 155 9.99 -9.24 0.20
N LEU A 156 10.60 -10.00 1.11
CA LEU A 156 9.89 -10.75 2.14
C LEU A 156 9.14 -9.80 3.09
N MET A 157 9.83 -8.79 3.61
CA MET A 157 9.19 -7.78 4.46
C MET A 157 8.03 -7.08 3.72
N GLN A 158 8.28 -6.68 2.48
CA GLN A 158 7.30 -6.01 1.65
C GLN A 158 6.09 -6.91 1.37
N GLY A 159 6.31 -8.18 1.01
CA GLY A 159 5.25 -9.16 0.77
C GLY A 159 4.38 -9.41 2.00
N CYS A 160 4.99 -9.53 3.20
CA CYS A 160 4.23 -9.65 4.45
C CYS A 160 3.33 -8.45 4.70
N VAL A 161 3.83 -7.24 4.45
CA VAL A 161 3.03 -6.02 4.62
C VAL A 161 1.87 -5.97 3.63
N PHE A 162 2.09 -6.30 2.35
CA PHE A 162 1.02 -6.38 1.36
C PHE A 162 -0.06 -7.41 1.72
N ILE A 163 0.33 -8.55 2.27
CA ILE A 163 -0.63 -9.55 2.76
C ILE A 163 -1.41 -9.02 3.96
N ALA A 164 -0.75 -8.34 4.90
CA ALA A 164 -1.41 -7.75 6.05
C ALA A 164 -2.46 -6.70 5.63
N PHE A 165 -2.14 -5.84 4.67
CA PHE A 165 -3.10 -4.90 4.08
C PHE A 165 -4.20 -5.61 3.28
N GLY A 166 -3.85 -6.58 2.45
CA GLY A 166 -4.81 -7.35 1.64
C GLY A 166 -5.82 -8.14 2.47
N LEU A 167 -5.44 -8.54 3.69
CA LEU A 167 -6.32 -9.22 4.65
C LEU A 167 -7.03 -8.27 5.63
N ASP A 168 -6.92 -6.96 5.44
CA ASP A 168 -7.58 -5.95 6.30
C ASP A 168 -7.20 -6.05 7.79
N TYR A 169 -5.93 -6.46 8.06
CA TYR A 169 -5.43 -6.53 9.44
C TYR A 169 -5.15 -5.15 10.03
N VAL A 170 -4.83 -4.18 9.19
CA VAL A 170 -4.42 -2.84 9.61
C VAL A 170 -5.62 -1.95 9.94
N ASP A 171 -6.76 -2.16 9.26
CA ASP A 171 -7.99 -1.37 9.47
C ASP A 171 -8.86 -1.93 10.62
N SER A 172 -8.51 -3.12 11.13
CA SER A 172 -9.26 -3.82 12.18
C SER A 172 -8.72 -3.57 13.61
N ALA A 173 -7.65 -2.80 13.73
CA ALA A 173 -7.06 -2.40 15.00
C ALA A 173 -7.54 -0.99 15.40
#